data_bf2057d24d20c33e505967f394c4cda9
#
_entry.id   bf2057d24d20c33e505967f394c4cda9
#
_cell.length_a   1.000
_cell.length_b   1.000
_cell.length_c   1.000
_cell.angle_alpha   90.00
_cell.angle_beta   90.00
_cell.angle_gamma   90.00
#
_symmetry.space_group_name_H-M   'P 1'
#
loop_
_entity.id
_entity.type
_entity.pdbx_description
1 polymer ?
#
loop_
_entity_poly.entity_id
_entity_poly.type
_entity_poly.pdbx_seq_one_letter_code
_entity_poly.pdbx_strand_id
1 'polypeptide(L)'
;MTTTPDGLAISPAPIQLTGPALILREWEEADVPAMVELFDDPAVDRWTPLRAPFDETAARAYLDRARGHRAQGRGLQLAITTDGRRPLGEILLFPAGAPGEVELAYAVGAAHRGQGLAGRAVRLITDYAYDSLAATRVILCISAGNLASAGVARATGFHLTPAPPISRAGARDPLHTWLHHRDRPVAGPASTRESGVASEPVPRTT
;
A
#
# COMPACT_ATOMS: atom_id res chain seq x y z
N MET A 1 -26.76 1.84 1.51
CA MET A 1 -25.33 1.56 1.32
C MET A 1 -24.94 0.53 2.38
N THR A 2 -24.94 -0.72 2.03
CA THR A 2 -24.57 -1.83 2.93
C THR A 2 -23.05 -1.98 2.86
N THR A 3 -22.35 -1.40 3.82
CA THR A 3 -20.92 -1.62 4.03
C THR A 3 -20.74 -3.07 4.47
N THR A 4 -20.15 -3.92 3.64
CA THR A 4 -19.67 -5.23 4.09
C THR A 4 -18.60 -4.95 5.16
N PRO A 5 -18.63 -5.57 6.35
CA PRO A 5 -17.76 -5.22 7.48
C PRO A 5 -16.26 -5.43 7.23
N ASP A 6 -15.87 -6.05 6.12
CA ASP A 6 -14.47 -6.37 5.76
C ASP A 6 -13.94 -5.68 4.49
N GLY A 7 -14.68 -4.75 3.88
CA GLY A 7 -14.28 -4.07 2.65
C GLY A 7 -13.60 -2.72 2.91
N LEU A 8 -12.56 -2.40 2.11
CA LEU A 8 -11.99 -1.06 2.08
C LEU A 8 -12.98 -0.08 1.44
N ALA A 9 -13.07 1.14 1.98
CA ALA A 9 -13.89 2.22 1.40
C ALA A 9 -13.22 2.81 0.15
N ILE A 10 -12.93 1.96 -0.85
CA ILE A 10 -12.28 2.38 -2.08
C ILE A 10 -13.31 3.06 -2.98
N SER A 11 -13.00 4.26 -3.49
CA SER A 11 -13.84 4.99 -4.44
C SER A 11 -14.15 4.13 -5.67
N PRO A 12 -15.39 4.11 -6.19
CA PRO A 12 -15.72 3.40 -7.44
C PRO A 12 -15.09 4.04 -8.69
N ALA A 13 -14.68 5.31 -8.61
CA ALA A 13 -14.02 5.99 -9.73
C ALA A 13 -12.63 5.37 -10.00
N PRO A 14 -12.13 5.41 -11.24
CA PRO A 14 -10.77 4.98 -11.56
C PRO A 14 -9.74 5.66 -10.67
N ILE A 15 -8.75 4.90 -10.22
CA ILE A 15 -7.71 5.39 -9.32
C ILE A 15 -6.42 5.62 -10.09
N GLN A 16 -5.91 6.83 -9.98
CA GLN A 16 -4.56 7.20 -10.36
C GLN A 16 -3.93 7.99 -9.22
N LEU A 17 -2.76 7.53 -8.74
CA LEU A 17 -1.99 8.23 -7.73
C LEU A 17 -0.72 8.78 -8.38
N THR A 18 -0.43 10.06 -8.16
CA THR A 18 0.75 10.72 -8.73
C THR A 18 1.70 11.15 -7.63
N GLY A 19 2.95 10.78 -7.77
CA GLY A 19 4.04 11.14 -6.87
C GLY A 19 5.28 11.59 -7.64
N PRO A 20 6.39 11.91 -6.97
CA PRO A 20 7.62 12.34 -7.62
C PRO A 20 8.14 11.29 -8.62
N ALA A 21 8.09 11.62 -9.92
CA ALA A 21 8.50 10.77 -11.04
C ALA A 21 7.89 9.35 -10.99
N LEU A 22 6.63 9.25 -10.55
CA LEU A 22 5.89 8.00 -10.45
C LEU A 22 4.39 8.23 -10.61
N ILE A 23 3.74 7.35 -11.35
CA ILE A 23 2.28 7.27 -11.48
C ILE A 23 1.88 5.83 -11.23
N LEU A 24 0.97 5.63 -10.27
CA LEU A 24 0.29 4.36 -10.05
C LEU A 24 -1.10 4.48 -10.67
N ARG A 25 -1.45 3.57 -11.55
CA ARG A 25 -2.78 3.53 -12.20
C ARG A 25 -3.34 2.13 -12.24
N GLU A 26 -4.63 2.02 -12.43
CA GLU A 26 -5.24 0.72 -12.67
C GLU A 26 -4.68 0.08 -13.95
N TRP A 27 -4.65 -1.25 -13.98
CA TRP A 27 -4.25 -2.02 -15.14
C TRP A 27 -5.31 -1.95 -16.26
N GLU A 28 -4.85 -1.87 -17.49
CA GLU A 28 -5.68 -1.85 -18.69
C GLU A 28 -5.51 -3.14 -19.50
N GLU A 29 -6.44 -3.42 -20.41
CA GLU A 29 -6.33 -4.58 -21.30
C GLU A 29 -5.10 -4.49 -22.20
N ALA A 30 -4.75 -3.29 -22.61
CA ALA A 30 -3.55 -3.03 -23.42
C ALA A 30 -2.23 -3.36 -22.69
N ASP A 31 -2.25 -3.52 -21.37
CA ASP A 31 -1.07 -3.84 -20.56
C ASP A 31 -0.76 -5.35 -20.50
N VAL A 32 -1.64 -6.22 -21.01
CA VAL A 32 -1.47 -7.67 -20.94
C VAL A 32 -0.08 -8.13 -21.45
N PRO A 33 0.45 -7.65 -22.57
CA PRO A 33 1.80 -8.01 -23.00
C PRO A 33 2.88 -7.58 -21.99
N ALA A 34 2.74 -6.40 -21.39
CA ALA A 34 3.67 -5.92 -20.36
C ALA A 34 3.57 -6.74 -19.07
N MET A 35 2.38 -7.22 -18.69
CA MET A 35 2.22 -8.14 -17.56
C MET A 35 3.01 -9.42 -17.78
N VAL A 36 2.94 -10.02 -18.97
CA VAL A 36 3.73 -11.22 -19.30
C VAL A 36 5.21 -10.93 -19.16
N GLU A 37 5.70 -9.84 -19.77
CA GLU A 37 7.11 -9.43 -19.68
C GLU A 37 7.58 -9.23 -18.22
N LEU A 38 6.74 -8.66 -17.37
CA LEU A 38 7.07 -8.33 -16.00
C LEU A 38 6.99 -9.53 -15.04
N PHE A 39 6.07 -10.45 -15.27
CA PHE A 39 5.74 -11.49 -14.29
C PHE A 39 6.22 -12.89 -14.69
N ASP A 40 6.55 -13.14 -15.94
CA ASP A 40 7.26 -14.36 -16.36
C ASP A 40 8.75 -14.25 -16.01
N ASP A 41 9.05 -14.13 -14.73
CA ASP A 41 10.38 -13.88 -14.17
C ASP A 41 10.62 -14.83 -12.99
N PRO A 42 11.80 -15.48 -12.92
CA PRO A 42 12.11 -16.44 -11.83
C PRO A 42 12.04 -15.84 -10.43
N ALA A 43 12.34 -14.55 -10.26
CA ALA A 43 12.23 -13.90 -8.96
C ALA A 43 10.77 -13.61 -8.59
N VAL A 44 9.92 -13.31 -9.58
CA VAL A 44 8.48 -13.18 -9.36
C VAL A 44 7.90 -14.53 -8.92
N ASP A 45 8.21 -15.61 -9.63
CA ASP A 45 7.82 -16.97 -9.23
C ASP A 45 8.36 -17.36 -7.84
N ARG A 46 9.57 -16.91 -7.49
CA ARG A 46 10.20 -17.22 -6.20
C ARG A 46 9.56 -16.49 -5.02
N TRP A 47 9.21 -15.20 -5.19
CA TRP A 47 8.87 -14.31 -4.07
C TRP A 47 7.40 -13.91 -4.01
N THR A 48 6.58 -14.31 -5.00
CA THR A 48 5.15 -13.99 -5.07
C THR A 48 4.32 -15.26 -5.22
N PRO A 49 2.98 -15.17 -5.09
CA PRO A 49 2.09 -16.27 -5.42
C PRO A 49 1.97 -16.57 -6.92
N LEU A 50 2.49 -15.71 -7.80
CA LEU A 50 2.47 -15.95 -9.24
C LEU A 50 3.40 -17.11 -9.61
N ARG A 51 3.08 -17.80 -10.70
CA ARG A 51 3.83 -19.00 -11.14
C ARG A 51 4.22 -18.86 -12.60
N ALA A 52 5.44 -19.28 -12.92
CA ALA A 52 5.88 -19.47 -14.28
C ALA A 52 5.35 -20.82 -14.85
N PRO A 53 5.02 -20.93 -16.15
CA PRO A 53 5.02 -19.82 -17.10
C PRO A 53 3.85 -18.85 -16.85
N PHE A 54 4.11 -17.55 -16.96
CA PHE A 54 3.10 -16.52 -16.87
C PHE A 54 2.81 -15.95 -18.28
N ASP A 55 1.93 -16.64 -19.00
CA ASP A 55 1.55 -16.31 -20.38
C ASP A 55 0.37 -15.32 -20.46
N GLU A 56 -0.06 -14.97 -21.66
CA GLU A 56 -1.22 -14.08 -21.88
C GLU A 56 -2.51 -14.61 -21.23
N THR A 57 -2.73 -15.91 -21.21
CA THR A 57 -3.91 -16.50 -20.58
C THR A 57 -3.88 -16.26 -19.08
N ALA A 58 -2.73 -16.48 -18.45
CA ALA A 58 -2.53 -16.19 -17.03
C ALA A 58 -2.67 -14.70 -16.73
N ALA A 59 -2.14 -13.83 -17.60
CA ALA A 59 -2.21 -12.38 -17.47
C ALA A 59 -3.66 -11.87 -17.55
N ARG A 60 -4.46 -12.33 -18.51
CA ARG A 60 -5.89 -11.99 -18.63
C ARG A 60 -6.67 -12.46 -17.42
N ALA A 61 -6.49 -13.71 -16.99
CA ALA A 61 -7.13 -14.22 -15.80
C ALA A 61 -6.72 -13.45 -14.52
N TYR A 62 -5.48 -12.95 -14.46
CA TYR A 62 -4.99 -12.11 -13.38
C TYR A 62 -5.66 -10.75 -13.39
N LEU A 63 -5.74 -10.10 -14.55
CA LEU A 63 -6.42 -8.82 -14.73
C LEU A 63 -7.92 -8.90 -14.38
N ASP A 64 -8.61 -9.96 -14.77
CA ASP A 64 -10.02 -10.16 -14.44
C ASP A 64 -10.24 -10.32 -12.94
N ARG A 65 -9.34 -11.05 -12.25
CA ARG A 65 -9.37 -11.15 -10.78
C ARG A 65 -9.12 -9.80 -10.12
N ALA A 66 -8.17 -9.02 -10.64
CA ALA A 66 -7.87 -7.67 -10.14
C ALA A 66 -9.10 -6.77 -10.22
N ARG A 67 -9.80 -6.77 -11.37
CA ARG A 67 -11.05 -6.04 -11.59
C ARG A 67 -12.17 -6.52 -10.64
N GLY A 68 -12.29 -7.83 -10.47
CA GLY A 68 -13.26 -8.42 -9.54
C GLY A 68 -13.00 -8.02 -8.08
N HIS A 69 -11.75 -8.06 -7.61
CA HIS A 69 -11.38 -7.60 -6.27
C HIS A 69 -11.65 -6.11 -6.09
N ARG A 70 -11.31 -5.32 -7.11
CA ARG A 70 -11.57 -3.87 -7.13
C ARG A 70 -13.06 -3.56 -7.00
N ALA A 71 -13.90 -4.18 -7.83
CA ALA A 71 -15.36 -3.99 -7.82
C ALA A 71 -16.01 -4.38 -6.49
N GLN A 72 -15.41 -5.31 -5.76
CA GLN A 72 -15.90 -5.80 -4.45
C GLN A 72 -15.27 -5.06 -3.26
N GLY A 73 -14.45 -4.02 -3.50
CA GLY A 73 -13.75 -3.30 -2.43
C GLY A 73 -12.71 -4.14 -1.67
N ARG A 74 -12.26 -5.26 -2.26
CA ARG A 74 -11.32 -6.20 -1.63
C ARG A 74 -9.86 -5.86 -1.86
N GLY A 75 -9.56 -4.80 -2.61
CA GLY A 75 -8.19 -4.34 -2.80
C GLY A 75 -7.99 -3.54 -4.08
N LEU A 76 -6.79 -3.03 -4.20
CA LEU A 76 -6.25 -2.34 -5.36
C LEU A 76 -5.07 -3.13 -5.91
N GLN A 77 -4.97 -3.19 -7.23
CA GLN A 77 -3.80 -3.67 -7.97
C GLN A 77 -3.45 -2.60 -9.00
N LEU A 78 -2.33 -1.93 -8.81
CA LEU A 78 -1.96 -0.77 -9.62
C LEU A 78 -0.64 -1.02 -10.35
N ALA A 79 -0.61 -0.71 -11.63
CA ALA A 79 0.61 -0.66 -12.41
C ALA A 79 1.51 0.47 -11.90
N ILE A 80 2.79 0.20 -11.72
CA ILE A 80 3.82 1.20 -11.44
C ILE A 80 4.33 1.72 -12.77
N THR A 81 4.19 3.02 -13.03
CA THR A 81 4.67 3.69 -14.24
C THR A 81 5.46 4.95 -13.88
N THR A 82 6.24 5.50 -14.82
CA THR A 82 6.86 6.81 -14.67
C THR A 82 6.25 7.87 -15.59
N ASP A 83 5.53 7.42 -16.62
CA ASP A 83 4.93 8.25 -17.66
C ASP A 83 3.41 8.08 -17.76
N GLY A 84 2.82 7.24 -16.90
CA GLY A 84 1.40 6.88 -16.94
C GLY A 84 1.04 5.86 -18.03
N ARG A 85 2.01 5.40 -18.81
CA ARG A 85 1.78 4.51 -19.97
C ARG A 85 2.36 3.13 -19.74
N ARG A 86 3.69 2.98 -19.83
CA ARG A 86 4.35 1.67 -19.76
C ARG A 86 4.45 1.17 -18.32
N PRO A 87 3.86 0.01 -17.99
CA PRO A 87 4.08 -0.64 -16.71
C PRO A 87 5.54 -1.09 -16.53
N LEU A 88 6.09 -0.82 -15.35
CA LEU A 88 7.45 -1.19 -14.93
C LEU A 88 7.42 -2.15 -13.75
N GLY A 89 6.25 -2.36 -13.18
CA GLY A 89 5.97 -3.20 -12.03
C GLY A 89 4.53 -3.04 -11.55
N GLU A 90 4.26 -3.57 -10.38
CA GLU A 90 2.95 -3.57 -9.74
C GLU A 90 3.06 -3.26 -8.26
N ILE A 91 2.02 -2.64 -7.71
CA ILE A 91 1.80 -2.54 -6.27
C ILE A 91 0.35 -2.88 -5.95
N LEU A 92 0.16 -3.66 -4.88
CA LEU A 92 -1.12 -4.10 -4.37
C LEU A 92 -1.38 -3.51 -3.00
N LEU A 93 -2.66 -3.26 -2.71
CA LEU A 93 -3.15 -2.91 -1.38
C LEU A 93 -4.44 -3.70 -1.14
N PHE A 94 -4.52 -4.40 -0.01
CA PHE A 94 -5.69 -5.18 0.36
C PHE A 94 -5.90 -5.19 1.89
N PRO A 95 -7.13 -5.48 2.38
CA PRO A 95 -7.40 -5.59 3.81
C PRO A 95 -6.50 -6.67 4.43
N ALA A 96 -5.97 -6.40 5.61
CA ALA A 96 -5.27 -7.37 6.43
C ALA A 96 -6.17 -7.89 7.58
N GLY A 97 -5.62 -8.71 8.47
CA GLY A 97 -6.40 -9.45 9.45
C GLY A 97 -7.15 -8.63 10.50
N ALA A 98 -6.80 -7.36 10.72
CA ALA A 98 -7.43 -6.50 11.72
C ALA A 98 -8.16 -5.31 11.08
N PRO A 99 -9.24 -4.80 11.69
CA PRO A 99 -9.91 -3.59 11.22
C PRO A 99 -8.94 -2.40 11.13
N GLY A 100 -8.97 -1.69 10.00
CA GLY A 100 -8.08 -0.57 9.73
C GLY A 100 -6.64 -0.97 9.40
N GLU A 101 -6.34 -2.26 9.27
CA GLU A 101 -5.05 -2.75 8.82
C GLU A 101 -5.10 -3.10 7.34
N VAL A 102 -4.12 -2.64 6.59
CA VAL A 102 -3.95 -2.96 5.17
C VAL A 102 -2.58 -3.57 4.92
N GLU A 103 -2.52 -4.50 3.98
CA GLU A 103 -1.27 -5.10 3.55
C GLU A 103 -0.92 -4.60 2.15
N LEU A 104 0.37 -4.34 1.95
CA LEU A 104 0.94 -4.03 0.66
C LEU A 104 1.75 -5.22 0.14
N ALA A 105 1.72 -5.40 -1.18
CA ALA A 105 2.64 -6.28 -1.89
C ALA A 105 3.07 -5.59 -3.19
N TYR A 106 4.25 -5.92 -3.72
CA TYR A 106 4.74 -5.32 -4.95
C TYR A 106 5.71 -6.24 -5.69
N ALA A 107 5.80 -6.01 -6.99
CA ALA A 107 6.81 -6.60 -7.85
C ALA A 107 7.31 -5.55 -8.84
N VAL A 108 8.61 -5.55 -9.13
CA VAL A 108 9.24 -4.69 -10.15
C VAL A 108 9.92 -5.58 -11.17
N GLY A 109 9.64 -5.33 -12.45
CA GLY A 109 10.22 -6.07 -13.56
C GLY A 109 11.74 -6.07 -13.50
N ALA A 110 12.37 -7.17 -13.91
CA ALA A 110 13.83 -7.38 -13.78
C ALA A 110 14.64 -6.21 -14.35
N ALA A 111 14.29 -5.73 -15.55
CA ALA A 111 14.95 -4.62 -16.22
C ALA A 111 14.79 -3.25 -15.52
N HIS A 112 13.88 -3.15 -14.55
CA HIS A 112 13.51 -1.89 -13.90
C HIS A 112 13.90 -1.85 -12.40
N ARG A 113 14.55 -2.92 -11.89
CA ARG A 113 15.05 -2.99 -10.52
C ARG A 113 16.22 -2.02 -10.30
N GLY A 114 16.49 -1.68 -9.04
CA GLY A 114 17.58 -0.76 -8.68
C GLY A 114 17.29 0.73 -8.92
N GLN A 115 16.15 1.10 -9.50
CA GLN A 115 15.78 2.48 -9.85
C GLN A 115 14.89 3.16 -8.78
N GLY A 116 14.74 2.55 -7.61
CA GLY A 116 13.95 3.10 -6.51
C GLY A 116 12.43 3.09 -6.73
N LEU A 117 11.93 2.42 -7.79
CA LEU A 117 10.48 2.36 -8.12
C LEU A 117 9.65 1.79 -6.97
N ALA A 118 10.06 0.64 -6.42
CA ALA A 118 9.34 0.01 -5.31
C ALA A 118 9.23 0.94 -4.09
N GLY A 119 10.32 1.60 -3.70
CA GLY A 119 10.30 2.50 -2.54
C GLY A 119 9.40 3.72 -2.75
N ARG A 120 9.37 4.30 -3.97
CA ARG A 120 8.45 5.40 -4.29
C ARG A 120 7.00 4.94 -4.29
N ALA A 121 6.72 3.77 -4.90
CA ALA A 121 5.38 3.19 -4.94
C ALA A 121 4.85 2.86 -3.54
N VAL A 122 5.68 2.23 -2.69
CA VAL A 122 5.32 1.91 -1.31
C VAL A 122 4.99 3.17 -0.53
N ARG A 123 5.79 4.25 -0.60
CA ARG A 123 5.47 5.51 0.08
C ARG A 123 4.14 6.08 -0.41
N LEU A 124 3.97 6.22 -1.72
CA LEU A 124 2.78 6.82 -2.31
C LEU A 124 1.48 6.09 -1.93
N ILE A 125 1.48 4.76 -1.97
CA ILE A 125 0.29 3.99 -1.60
C ILE A 125 0.10 3.90 -0.09
N THR A 126 1.16 4.00 0.71
CA THR A 126 1.08 4.09 2.18
C THR A 126 0.40 5.39 2.59
N ASP A 127 0.77 6.52 1.97
CA ASP A 127 0.10 7.81 2.20
C ASP A 127 -1.38 7.73 1.80
N TYR A 128 -1.68 7.18 0.63
CA TYR A 128 -3.06 6.95 0.20
C TYR A 128 -3.86 6.08 1.18
N ALA A 129 -3.27 5.03 1.71
CA ALA A 129 -3.92 4.16 2.70
C ALA A 129 -4.34 4.94 3.95
N TYR A 130 -3.47 5.80 4.46
CA TYR A 130 -3.78 6.63 5.63
C TYR A 130 -4.75 7.77 5.32
N ASP A 131 -4.56 8.48 4.22
CA ASP A 131 -5.30 9.71 3.92
C ASP A 131 -6.69 9.44 3.35
N SER A 132 -6.82 8.39 2.53
CA SER A 132 -8.05 8.13 1.78
C SER A 132 -8.83 6.92 2.27
N LEU A 133 -8.16 5.91 2.86
CA LEU A 133 -8.81 4.69 3.34
C LEU A 133 -8.92 4.64 4.86
N ALA A 134 -8.48 5.68 5.57
CA ALA A 134 -8.45 5.74 7.03
C ALA A 134 -7.74 4.53 7.67
N ALA A 135 -6.75 3.97 6.99
CA ALA A 135 -5.94 2.91 7.55
C ALA A 135 -5.26 3.39 8.85
N THR A 136 -5.18 2.52 9.83
CA THR A 136 -4.47 2.80 11.09
C THR A 136 -3.09 2.16 11.12
N ARG A 137 -2.90 1.11 10.30
CA ARG A 137 -1.67 0.33 10.19
C ARG A 137 -1.49 -0.13 8.75
N VAL A 138 -0.26 -0.11 8.27
CA VAL A 138 0.12 -0.66 6.97
C VAL A 138 1.19 -1.72 7.19
N ILE A 139 1.02 -2.90 6.62
CA ILE A 139 1.97 -4.00 6.77
C ILE A 139 2.53 -4.48 5.43
N LEU A 140 3.70 -5.09 5.50
CA LEU A 140 4.31 -5.89 4.45
C LEU A 140 4.63 -7.26 5.03
N CYS A 141 4.37 -8.33 4.28
CA CYS A 141 4.74 -9.69 4.65
C CYS A 141 5.88 -10.17 3.74
N ILE A 142 7.08 -10.33 4.31
CA ILE A 142 8.32 -10.55 3.54
C ILE A 142 9.03 -11.80 4.02
N SER A 143 9.40 -12.71 3.09
CA SER A 143 10.28 -13.83 3.39
C SER A 143 11.66 -13.36 3.87
N ALA A 144 12.23 -14.02 4.87
CA ALA A 144 13.55 -13.68 5.41
C ALA A 144 14.65 -13.63 4.34
N GLY A 145 14.56 -14.48 3.31
CA GLY A 145 15.52 -14.52 2.21
C GLY A 145 15.36 -13.38 1.19
N ASN A 146 14.24 -12.64 1.20
CA ASN A 146 14.01 -11.54 0.27
C ASN A 146 14.64 -10.23 0.78
N LEU A 147 15.98 -10.17 0.75
CA LEU A 147 16.75 -9.03 1.26
C LEU A 147 16.43 -7.73 0.52
N ALA A 148 16.10 -7.81 -0.77
CA ALA A 148 15.73 -6.64 -1.56
C ALA A 148 14.43 -6.01 -1.03
N SER A 149 13.40 -6.82 -0.78
CA SER A 149 12.13 -6.35 -0.22
C SER A 149 12.30 -5.83 1.21
N ALA A 150 13.11 -6.50 2.03
CA ALA A 150 13.44 -6.02 3.38
C ALA A 150 14.19 -4.67 3.36
N GLY A 151 15.05 -4.44 2.36
CA GLY A 151 15.71 -3.15 2.13
C GLY A 151 14.72 -2.04 1.80
N VAL A 152 13.76 -2.31 0.92
CA VAL A 152 12.68 -1.36 0.61
C VAL A 152 11.84 -1.06 1.86
N ALA A 153 11.43 -2.08 2.61
CA ALA A 153 10.65 -1.91 3.83
C ALA A 153 11.35 -0.95 4.81
N ARG A 154 12.63 -1.18 5.13
CA ARG A 154 13.41 -0.28 6.01
C ARG A 154 13.49 1.14 5.45
N ALA A 155 13.79 1.29 4.17
CA ALA A 155 13.96 2.59 3.52
C ALA A 155 12.64 3.39 3.42
N THR A 156 11.49 2.74 3.63
CA THR A 156 10.16 3.36 3.59
C THR A 156 9.50 3.45 4.97
N GLY A 157 10.27 3.26 6.07
CA GLY A 157 9.79 3.46 7.43
C GLY A 157 9.10 2.24 8.07
N PHE A 158 9.10 1.09 7.39
CA PHE A 158 8.61 -0.13 8.02
C PHE A 158 9.67 -0.74 8.93
N HIS A 159 9.25 -1.28 10.05
CA HIS A 159 10.08 -2.02 10.98
C HIS A 159 9.61 -3.46 11.12
N LEU A 160 10.56 -4.38 11.30
CA LEU A 160 10.28 -5.79 11.52
C LEU A 160 9.60 -5.96 12.88
N THR A 161 8.48 -6.67 12.93
CA THR A 161 7.78 -6.96 14.19
C THR A 161 8.38 -8.18 14.87
N PRO A 162 8.24 -8.32 16.21
CA PRO A 162 8.65 -9.52 16.93
C PRO A 162 7.68 -10.70 16.75
N ALA A 163 6.59 -10.53 16.01
CA ALA A 163 5.61 -11.58 15.77
C ALA A 163 6.25 -12.77 15.04
N PRO A 164 5.84 -14.01 15.36
CA PRO A 164 6.34 -15.19 14.67
C PRO A 164 6.00 -15.12 13.16
N PRO A 165 6.85 -15.69 12.30
CA PRO A 165 6.56 -15.76 10.87
C PRO A 165 5.27 -16.53 10.59
N ILE A 166 4.54 -16.09 9.59
CA ILE A 166 3.27 -16.71 9.16
C ILE A 166 3.47 -17.54 7.90
N SER A 167 2.80 -18.70 7.84
CA SER A 167 2.70 -19.49 6.61
C SER A 167 1.46 -19.04 5.83
N ARG A 168 1.61 -18.81 4.53
CA ARG A 168 0.52 -18.38 3.65
C ARG A 168 0.47 -19.25 2.40
N ALA A 169 -0.74 -19.60 1.97
CA ALA A 169 -0.93 -20.30 0.71
C ALA A 169 -0.28 -19.53 -0.46
N GLY A 170 0.47 -20.23 -1.28
CA GLY A 170 1.21 -19.64 -2.40
C GLY A 170 2.59 -19.09 -2.05
N ALA A 171 2.90 -18.79 -0.80
CA ALA A 171 4.27 -18.45 -0.39
C ALA A 171 5.13 -19.72 -0.28
N ARG A 172 6.40 -19.63 -0.70
CA ARG A 172 7.37 -20.75 -0.62
C ARG A 172 8.04 -20.86 0.74
N ASP A 173 8.11 -19.73 1.46
CA ASP A 173 8.75 -19.62 2.78
C ASP A 173 7.81 -18.91 3.75
N PRO A 174 8.01 -19.07 5.06
CA PRO A 174 7.34 -18.26 6.06
C PRO A 174 7.64 -16.78 5.88
N LEU A 175 6.63 -15.94 6.14
CA LEU A 175 6.68 -14.50 5.93
C LEU A 175 6.76 -13.78 7.27
N HIS A 176 7.70 -12.86 7.38
CA HIS A 176 7.83 -11.95 8.53
C HIS A 176 7.02 -10.69 8.30
N THR A 177 6.31 -10.24 9.32
CA THR A 177 5.49 -9.03 9.28
C THR A 177 6.34 -7.81 9.54
N TRP A 178 6.31 -6.87 8.62
CA TRP A 178 6.88 -5.53 8.73
C TRP A 178 5.73 -4.55 8.87
N LEU A 179 5.86 -3.58 9.78
CA LEU A 179 4.80 -2.67 10.16
C LEU A 179 5.23 -1.22 9.98
N HIS A 180 4.35 -0.43 9.39
CA HIS A 180 4.44 1.02 9.33
C HIS A 180 3.32 1.63 10.16
N HIS A 181 3.67 2.58 11.02
CA HIS A 181 2.71 3.45 11.70
C HIS A 181 2.89 4.87 11.18
N ARG A 182 1.79 5.57 10.97
CA ARG A 182 1.87 7.01 10.82
C ARG A 182 2.18 7.60 12.18
N ASP A 183 3.27 8.36 12.31
CA ASP A 183 3.50 9.18 13.50
C ASP A 183 2.33 10.14 13.64
N ARG A 184 1.44 9.85 14.58
CA ARG A 184 0.37 10.78 14.92
C ARG A 184 1.06 11.98 15.57
N PRO A 185 0.93 13.22 15.04
CA PRO A 185 1.41 14.37 15.78
C PRO A 185 0.77 14.28 17.16
N VAL A 186 1.61 14.23 18.19
CA VAL A 186 1.17 14.30 19.58
C VAL A 186 0.39 15.60 19.67
N ALA A 187 -0.94 15.51 19.84
CA ALA A 187 -1.75 16.70 20.12
C ALA A 187 -1.12 17.35 21.35
N GLY A 188 -0.45 18.46 21.16
CA GLY A 188 0.11 19.24 22.26
C GLY A 188 -1.00 19.49 23.27
N PRO A 189 -0.68 19.58 24.58
CA PRO A 189 -1.67 19.82 25.61
C PRO A 189 -2.49 21.05 25.22
N ALA A 190 -3.81 20.90 25.21
CA ALA A 190 -4.73 21.98 24.93
C ALA A 190 -4.37 23.15 25.86
N SER A 191 -3.92 24.26 25.27
CA SER A 191 -3.63 25.49 26.01
C SER A 191 -4.96 25.95 26.63
N THR A 192 -5.11 25.69 27.92
CA THR A 192 -6.20 26.22 28.72
C THR A 192 -6.01 27.75 28.74
N ARG A 193 -6.76 28.46 27.92
CA ARG A 193 -6.85 29.90 28.04
C ARG A 193 -7.60 30.18 29.36
N GLU A 194 -6.85 30.58 30.38
CA GLU A 194 -7.42 31.18 31.56
C GLU A 194 -8.18 32.44 31.12
N SER A 195 -9.50 32.37 31.29
CA SER A 195 -10.39 33.54 31.16
C SER A 195 -10.05 34.50 32.30
N GLY A 196 -9.29 35.55 31.97
CA GLY A 196 -9.03 36.67 32.90
C GLY A 196 -10.35 37.28 33.32
N VAL A 197 -10.67 37.14 34.61
CA VAL A 197 -11.76 37.86 35.27
C VAL A 197 -11.40 39.34 35.28
N ALA A 198 -12.15 40.14 34.54
CA ALA A 198 -12.05 41.58 34.57
C ALA A 198 -12.60 42.09 35.93
N SER A 199 -11.74 42.67 36.74
CA SER A 199 -12.14 43.36 37.97
C SER A 199 -12.86 44.66 37.62
N GLU A 200 -14.10 44.81 38.04
CA GLU A 200 -14.87 46.04 37.98
C GLU A 200 -14.27 47.12 38.91
N PRO A 201 -14.22 48.40 38.49
CA PRO A 201 -13.79 49.49 39.37
C PRO A 201 -14.91 49.91 40.30
N VAL A 202 -14.62 50.00 41.60
CA VAL A 202 -15.47 50.53 42.66
C VAL A 202 -15.67 52.04 42.49
N PRO A 203 -16.93 52.58 42.55
CA PRO A 203 -17.18 54.01 42.51
C PRO A 203 -16.84 54.67 43.85
N ARG A 204 -16.05 55.80 43.79
CA ARG A 204 -15.81 56.64 44.95
C ARG A 204 -16.96 57.63 45.10
N THR A 205 -17.60 57.59 46.26
CA THR A 205 -18.55 58.60 46.73
C THR A 205 -17.79 59.78 47.39
N THR A 206 -18.17 60.95 47.01
CA THR A 206 -18.00 62.18 47.76
C THR A 206 -19.37 62.76 48.06
#